data_09e237e6a09ee2771a99565bf1b5810b
#
_entry.id   09e237e6a09ee2771a99565bf1b5810b
#
_cell.length_a   1.000
_cell.length_b   1.000
_cell.length_c   1.000
_cell.angle_alpha   90.00
_cell.angle_beta   90.00
_cell.angle_gamma   90.00
#
_symmetry.space_group_name_H-M   'P 1'
#
loop_
_entity.id
_entity.type
_entity.pdbx_description
1 polymer ?
#
loop_
_entity_poly.entity_id
_entity_poly.type
_entity_poly.pdbx_seq_one_letter_code
_entity_poly.pdbx_strand_id
1 'polypeptide(L)'
;MGIDAGNTSSKVVIFDLYGKMIATAATPSMHFKRRGEGFEEFDVTELWNLISVCIKEAVEKAAVAPEQIAGVGVTSFGNGVVFLDKEGYAIAPGCFSQDYRANSIIEMYQREGTYEKINDIVKGTLFAGEPGPILRWYKENYREIYDQIGGILQFKDYIMYRLTNVFATDLNCFGGAFMVDMNTMDYSRELMDLYGIPELYDALPKLATEPTEIVGTVTKEASEITGLAEGTPVAAGMMDILACLVGAGATGEEVYTAVAGSWCINETHSDRIIPNASSNMPYLKKGEYLNCSYTGASGSNYEWFTRILGGTAKLEAQDRNLSQYAVLDELIEMVPIEKVKVFFSPFVAQPSIHMNAKANFFNIDMSTSYAEICYSVAEGVAFIHKHHIDFLRNAGLPVKEIRLTGGTAKSHVWNQIFANVLQVPIVGVDCEETGAQGVAIAAGIGAGVYKDYEDAFEKAVKVKEPVLLDDSTFPIYEKRYKEWCQLNEIMKTYWDEKSKG
;
A
#
# COMPACT_ATOMS: atom_id res chain seq x y z
N MET A 1 5.74 -12.77 14.91
CA MET A 1 4.49 -11.96 14.92
C MET A 1 4.60 -10.84 13.90
N GLY A 2 3.54 -10.60 13.13
CA GLY A 2 3.41 -9.44 12.25
C GLY A 2 2.26 -8.54 12.69
N ILE A 3 2.51 -7.23 12.72
CA ILE A 3 1.52 -6.20 13.03
C ILE A 3 1.33 -5.37 11.77
N ASP A 4 0.12 -5.41 11.20
CA ASP A 4 -0.27 -4.59 10.05
C ASP A 4 -1.23 -3.50 10.53
N ALA A 5 -0.72 -2.29 10.66
CA ALA A 5 -1.45 -1.13 11.15
C ALA A 5 -2.07 -0.33 9.99
N GLY A 6 -3.18 -0.83 9.47
CA GLY A 6 -3.90 -0.22 8.36
C GLY A 6 -4.76 0.98 8.72
N ASN A 7 -5.17 1.75 7.71
CA ASN A 7 -6.03 2.94 7.87
C ASN A 7 -7.42 2.63 8.46
N THR A 8 -8.01 1.49 8.10
CA THR A 8 -9.38 1.14 8.50
C THR A 8 -9.43 0.22 9.70
N SER A 9 -8.45 -0.64 9.83
CA SER A 9 -8.28 -1.55 10.96
C SER A 9 -6.84 -2.02 11.01
N SER A 10 -6.35 -2.32 12.21
CA SER A 10 -5.04 -2.93 12.38
C SER A 10 -5.22 -4.42 12.69
N LYS A 11 -4.28 -5.23 12.24
CA LYS A 11 -4.28 -6.68 12.46
C LYS A 11 -2.97 -7.12 13.09
N VAL A 12 -3.06 -8.01 14.03
CA VAL A 12 -1.92 -8.69 14.64
C VAL A 12 -2.03 -10.17 14.35
N VAL A 13 -1.00 -10.73 13.73
CA VAL A 13 -1.00 -12.13 13.30
C VAL A 13 0.24 -12.83 13.83
N ILE A 14 0.04 -13.99 14.43
CA ILE A 14 1.13 -14.87 14.84
C ILE A 14 1.20 -16.02 13.85
N PHE A 15 2.38 -16.21 13.26
CA PHE A 15 2.66 -17.29 12.31
C PHE A 15 3.58 -18.33 12.96
N ASP A 16 3.44 -19.59 12.57
CA ASP A 16 4.48 -20.58 12.83
C ASP A 16 5.65 -20.41 11.87
N LEU A 17 6.68 -21.25 12.04
CA LEU A 17 7.90 -21.20 11.24
C LEU A 17 7.67 -21.60 9.75
N TYR A 18 6.48 -22.06 9.42
CA TYR A 18 6.08 -22.48 8.08
C TYR A 18 5.03 -21.56 7.46
N GLY A 19 4.86 -20.36 8.04
CA GLY A 19 3.94 -19.34 7.53
C GLY A 19 2.45 -19.60 7.78
N LYS A 20 2.11 -20.61 8.55
CA LYS A 20 0.72 -20.87 8.93
C LYS A 20 0.30 -19.88 10.02
N MET A 21 -0.82 -19.21 9.82
CA MET A 21 -1.44 -18.36 10.84
C MET A 21 -1.88 -19.21 12.03
N ILE A 22 -1.32 -18.95 13.22
CA ILE A 22 -1.67 -19.59 14.49
C ILE A 22 -2.81 -18.82 15.16
N ALA A 23 -2.68 -17.51 15.19
CA ALA A 23 -3.67 -16.62 15.80
C ALA A 23 -3.75 -15.29 15.03
N THR A 24 -4.93 -14.69 15.07
CA THR A 24 -5.16 -13.35 14.55
C THR A 24 -6.08 -12.57 15.49
N ALA A 25 -5.79 -11.30 15.63
CA ALA A 25 -6.65 -10.32 16.27
C ALA A 25 -6.73 -9.06 15.42
N ALA A 26 -7.83 -8.33 15.50
CA ALA A 26 -8.03 -7.11 14.74
C ALA A 26 -8.61 -6.01 15.62
N THR A 27 -8.16 -4.78 15.42
CA THR A 27 -8.73 -3.62 16.09
C THR A 27 -10.03 -3.21 15.40
N PRO A 28 -10.98 -2.58 16.09
CA PRO A 28 -11.98 -1.76 15.44
C PRO A 28 -11.31 -0.62 14.66
N SER A 29 -12.03 -0.02 13.73
CA SER A 29 -11.56 1.16 13.01
C SER A 29 -11.23 2.29 13.99
N MET A 30 -10.09 2.95 13.80
CA MET A 30 -9.76 4.15 14.54
C MET A 30 -10.74 5.28 14.21
N HIS A 31 -11.01 6.13 15.19
CA HIS A 31 -11.80 7.32 14.99
C HIS A 31 -10.90 8.45 14.44
N PHE A 32 -11.07 8.75 13.16
CA PHE A 32 -10.45 9.94 12.56
C PHE A 32 -11.15 11.20 13.07
N LYS A 33 -10.38 12.19 13.48
CA LYS A 33 -10.89 13.49 13.89
C LYS A 33 -10.61 14.50 12.78
N ARG A 34 -11.67 15.02 12.15
CA ARG A 34 -11.59 16.19 11.27
C ARG A 34 -11.83 17.43 12.09
N ARG A 35 -10.78 18.14 12.45
CA ARG A 35 -10.92 19.42 13.20
C ARG A 35 -11.31 20.59 12.31
N GLY A 36 -11.14 20.49 11.00
CA GLY A 36 -11.38 21.55 10.02
C GLY A 36 -11.11 21.05 8.60
N GLU A 37 -11.23 21.92 7.66
CA GLU A 37 -10.89 21.62 6.28
C GLU A 37 -9.38 21.32 6.16
N GLY A 38 -9.04 20.17 5.62
CA GLY A 38 -7.66 19.72 5.43
C GLY A 38 -7.04 18.90 6.57
N PHE A 39 -7.69 18.82 7.72
CA PHE A 39 -7.14 18.12 8.89
C PHE A 39 -7.67 16.69 8.95
N GLU A 40 -6.79 15.73 8.75
CA GLU A 40 -7.05 14.29 8.97
C GLU A 40 -6.11 13.80 10.08
N GLU A 41 -6.63 13.77 11.30
CA GLU A 41 -5.85 13.52 12.52
C GLU A 41 -6.32 12.28 13.26
N PHE A 42 -5.43 11.69 14.04
CA PHE A 42 -5.73 10.59 14.97
C PHE A 42 -5.14 10.84 16.35
N ASP A 43 -5.75 10.21 17.35
CA ASP A 43 -5.22 10.22 18.71
C ASP A 43 -4.13 9.15 18.85
N VAL A 44 -2.92 9.61 19.08
CA VAL A 44 -1.73 8.74 19.18
C VAL A 44 -1.82 7.78 20.39
N THR A 45 -2.45 8.21 21.48
CA THR A 45 -2.67 7.37 22.66
C THR A 45 -3.73 6.30 22.40
N GLU A 46 -4.83 6.69 21.71
CA GLU A 46 -5.88 5.74 21.28
C GLU A 46 -5.29 4.66 20.37
N LEU A 47 -4.43 5.05 19.42
CA LEU A 47 -3.71 4.12 18.55
C LEU A 47 -2.98 3.04 19.35
N TRP A 48 -2.12 3.46 20.30
CA TRP A 48 -1.36 2.51 21.09
C TRP A 48 -2.26 1.59 21.93
N ASN A 49 -3.30 2.16 22.54
CA ASN A 49 -4.24 1.37 23.33
C ASN A 49 -4.94 0.30 22.49
N LEU A 50 -5.38 0.62 21.29
CA LEU A 50 -5.99 -0.36 20.38
C LEU A 50 -5.01 -1.44 19.94
N ILE A 51 -3.80 -1.05 19.55
CA ILE A 51 -2.77 -1.98 19.08
C ILE A 51 -2.29 -2.88 20.24
N SER A 52 -2.04 -2.35 21.42
CA SER A 52 -1.57 -3.13 22.56
C SER A 52 -2.59 -4.17 23.02
N VAL A 53 -3.88 -3.83 23.03
CA VAL A 53 -4.97 -4.78 23.30
C VAL A 53 -5.02 -5.86 22.22
N CYS A 54 -4.87 -5.47 20.94
CA CYS A 54 -4.87 -6.41 19.82
C CYS A 54 -3.66 -7.37 19.89
N ILE A 55 -2.47 -6.90 20.28
CA ILE A 55 -1.29 -7.75 20.51
C ILE A 55 -1.58 -8.76 21.62
N LYS A 56 -2.11 -8.30 22.75
CA LYS A 56 -2.44 -9.15 23.89
C LYS A 56 -3.44 -10.24 23.50
N GLU A 57 -4.49 -9.87 22.80
CA GLU A 57 -5.51 -10.80 22.32
C GLU A 57 -4.91 -11.86 21.38
N ALA A 58 -4.02 -11.47 20.48
CA ALA A 58 -3.34 -12.40 19.57
C ALA A 58 -2.43 -13.37 20.34
N VAL A 59 -1.68 -12.88 21.33
CA VAL A 59 -0.83 -13.72 22.19
C VAL A 59 -1.67 -14.74 22.97
N GLU A 60 -2.76 -14.30 23.59
CA GLU A 60 -3.68 -15.17 24.31
C GLU A 60 -4.32 -16.24 23.40
N LYS A 61 -4.78 -15.85 22.21
CA LYS A 61 -5.37 -16.77 21.21
C LYS A 61 -4.38 -17.80 20.67
N ALA A 62 -3.11 -17.43 20.54
CA ALA A 62 -2.07 -18.34 20.03
C ALA A 62 -1.83 -19.52 20.97
N ALA A 63 -2.12 -19.37 22.26
CA ALA A 63 -1.91 -20.40 23.29
C ALA A 63 -0.48 -20.98 23.32
N VAL A 64 0.51 -20.13 23.00
CA VAL A 64 1.96 -20.42 23.08
C VAL A 64 2.58 -19.61 24.22
N ALA A 65 3.69 -20.06 24.77
CA ALA A 65 4.41 -19.27 25.74
C ALA A 65 4.95 -17.99 25.06
N PRO A 66 4.86 -16.80 25.69
CA PRO A 66 5.33 -15.54 25.09
C PRO A 66 6.79 -15.59 24.61
N GLU A 67 7.64 -16.36 25.27
CA GLU A 67 9.06 -16.57 24.91
C GLU A 67 9.25 -17.36 23.62
N GLN A 68 8.21 -18.02 23.12
CA GLN A 68 8.22 -18.71 21.82
C GLN A 68 7.99 -17.76 20.64
N ILE A 69 7.60 -16.51 20.90
CA ILE A 69 7.47 -15.47 19.86
C ILE A 69 8.87 -14.92 19.58
N ALA A 70 9.52 -15.44 18.56
CA ALA A 70 10.91 -15.17 18.24
C ALA A 70 11.20 -13.71 17.86
N GLY A 71 10.22 -12.98 17.32
CA GLY A 71 10.37 -11.58 16.94
C GLY A 71 9.06 -10.94 16.52
N VAL A 72 9.05 -9.61 16.51
CA VAL A 72 7.91 -8.76 16.11
C VAL A 72 8.33 -7.87 14.95
N GLY A 73 7.55 -7.85 13.88
CA GLY A 73 7.65 -6.90 12.78
C GLY A 73 6.40 -6.05 12.68
N VAL A 74 6.57 -4.79 12.30
CA VAL A 74 5.47 -3.82 12.18
C VAL A 74 5.46 -3.24 10.77
N THR A 75 4.28 -3.15 10.17
CA THR A 75 4.01 -2.40 8.95
C THR A 75 2.84 -1.46 9.16
N SER A 76 2.78 -0.41 8.36
CA SER A 76 1.61 0.46 8.25
C SER A 76 1.55 1.09 6.86
N PHE A 77 0.43 1.80 6.59
CA PHE A 77 0.40 2.76 5.50
C PHE A 77 1.56 3.77 5.65
N GLY A 78 2.03 4.26 4.52
CA GLY A 78 3.11 5.27 4.47
C GLY A 78 2.59 6.68 4.70
N ASN A 79 3.56 7.59 4.84
CA ASN A 79 3.35 9.03 4.99
C ASN A 79 2.64 9.41 6.31
N GLY A 80 2.25 10.68 6.42
CA GLY A 80 1.78 11.17 7.71
C GLY A 80 2.92 11.29 8.74
N VAL A 81 2.60 11.76 9.93
CA VAL A 81 3.63 12.01 10.95
C VAL A 81 3.07 11.98 12.37
N VAL A 82 3.88 11.52 13.30
CA VAL A 82 3.68 11.59 14.75
C VAL A 82 4.78 12.44 15.36
N PHE A 83 4.42 13.40 16.20
CA PHE A 83 5.35 14.31 16.86
C PHE A 83 5.51 13.92 18.33
N LEU A 84 6.75 13.69 18.74
CA LEU A 84 7.09 13.42 20.14
C LEU A 84 8.04 14.51 20.66
N ASP A 85 7.99 14.77 21.97
CA ASP A 85 9.04 15.52 22.63
C ASP A 85 10.32 14.69 22.83
N LYS A 86 11.31 15.26 23.48
CA LYS A 86 12.57 14.55 23.78
C LYS A 86 12.42 13.44 24.81
N GLU A 87 11.38 13.50 25.61
CA GLU A 87 11.01 12.49 26.60
C GLU A 87 10.14 11.37 25.98
N GLY A 88 9.69 11.54 24.72
CA GLY A 88 8.92 10.54 23.98
C GLY A 88 7.40 10.63 24.17
N TYR A 89 6.91 11.73 24.71
CA TYR A 89 5.46 11.98 24.81
C TYR A 89 4.92 12.64 23.55
N ALA A 90 3.73 12.21 23.11
CA ALA A 90 3.05 12.83 21.99
C ALA A 90 2.61 14.27 22.34
N ILE A 91 3.04 15.24 21.57
CA ILE A 91 2.79 16.69 21.77
C ILE A 91 1.68 17.23 20.89
N ALA A 92 1.24 16.46 19.91
CA ALA A 92 0.12 16.79 19.03
C ALA A 92 -0.57 15.51 18.55
N PRO A 93 -1.80 15.57 18.02
CA PRO A 93 -2.38 14.47 17.26
C PRO A 93 -1.49 14.07 16.09
N GLY A 94 -1.45 12.78 15.76
CA GLY A 94 -0.80 12.31 14.55
C GLY A 94 -1.57 12.77 13.31
N CYS A 95 -0.86 13.00 12.21
CA CYS A 95 -1.43 13.38 10.93
C CYS A 95 -1.40 12.19 9.97
N PHE A 96 -2.49 11.98 9.25
CA PHE A 96 -2.55 10.96 8.19
C PHE A 96 -1.95 11.43 6.87
N SER A 97 -1.63 10.48 6.00
CA SER A 97 -1.19 10.75 4.62
C SER A 97 -2.20 11.51 3.77
N GLN A 98 -3.48 11.49 4.14
CA GLN A 98 -4.57 12.22 3.47
C GLN A 98 -4.80 13.62 4.05
N ASP A 99 -4.00 14.01 5.03
CA ASP A 99 -4.01 15.37 5.57
C ASP A 99 -3.49 16.34 4.51
N TYR A 100 -4.26 17.39 4.20
CA TYR A 100 -3.87 18.36 3.18
C TYR A 100 -3.77 19.80 3.73
N ARG A 101 -3.61 19.94 5.09
CA ARG A 101 -3.38 21.25 5.71
C ARG A 101 -2.19 22.00 5.14
N ALA A 102 -1.18 21.27 4.67
CA ALA A 102 0.05 21.82 4.13
C ALA A 102 -0.01 22.15 2.63
N ASN A 103 -1.21 22.20 2.00
CA ASN A 103 -1.33 22.62 0.59
C ASN A 103 -0.73 24.01 0.34
N SER A 104 -0.90 24.95 1.27
CA SER A 104 -0.29 26.28 1.17
C SER A 104 1.24 26.26 1.18
N ILE A 105 1.84 25.25 1.83
CA ILE A 105 3.28 25.04 1.84
C ILE A 105 3.74 24.49 0.47
N ILE A 106 2.99 23.57 -0.13
CA ILE A 106 3.27 23.07 -1.48
C ILE A 106 3.23 24.23 -2.49
N GLU A 107 2.20 25.08 -2.44
CA GLU A 107 2.08 26.27 -3.29
C GLU A 107 3.25 27.24 -3.06
N MET A 108 3.69 27.40 -1.82
CA MET A 108 4.85 28.22 -1.48
C MET A 108 6.12 27.64 -2.12
N TYR A 109 6.39 26.34 -1.97
CA TYR A 109 7.56 25.69 -2.59
C TYR A 109 7.56 25.81 -4.11
N GLN A 110 6.39 25.66 -4.77
CA GLN A 110 6.25 25.86 -6.21
C GLN A 110 6.60 27.29 -6.61
N ARG A 111 6.07 28.29 -5.91
CA ARG A 111 6.32 29.70 -6.18
C ARG A 111 7.81 30.10 -5.98
N GLU A 112 8.47 29.47 -4.99
CA GLU A 112 9.87 29.76 -4.64
C GLU A 112 10.87 28.93 -5.47
N GLY A 113 10.41 27.95 -6.26
CA GLY A 113 11.25 27.05 -7.04
C GLY A 113 12.03 26.02 -6.20
N THR A 114 11.56 25.76 -4.98
CA THR A 114 12.12 24.69 -4.11
C THR A 114 11.46 23.35 -4.36
N TYR A 115 10.23 23.33 -4.88
CA TYR A 115 9.46 22.13 -5.16
C TYR A 115 10.19 21.17 -6.07
N GLU A 116 10.71 21.64 -7.20
CA GLU A 116 11.44 20.85 -8.18
C GLU A 116 12.75 20.31 -7.61
N LYS A 117 13.43 21.12 -6.77
CA LYS A 117 14.67 20.69 -6.11
C LYS A 117 14.42 19.56 -5.11
N ILE A 118 13.35 19.69 -4.32
CA ILE A 118 12.95 18.62 -3.39
C ILE A 118 12.63 17.35 -4.19
N ASN A 119 11.78 17.45 -5.21
CA ASN A 119 11.41 16.31 -6.06
C ASN A 119 12.61 15.63 -6.71
N ASP A 120 13.64 16.41 -7.09
CA ASP A 120 14.88 15.83 -7.65
C ASP A 120 15.70 15.07 -6.61
N ILE A 121 15.71 15.49 -5.36
CA ILE A 121 16.40 14.78 -4.28
C ILE A 121 15.62 13.51 -3.88
N VAL A 122 14.31 13.62 -3.66
CA VAL A 122 13.47 12.51 -3.19
C VAL A 122 13.00 11.56 -4.32
N LYS A 123 13.26 11.93 -5.58
CA LYS A 123 12.86 11.18 -6.79
C LYS A 123 11.37 10.84 -6.85
N GLY A 124 10.54 11.75 -6.36
CA GLY A 124 9.09 11.60 -6.28
C GLY A 124 8.36 12.91 -6.49
N THR A 125 7.06 12.91 -6.35
CA THR A 125 6.19 14.07 -6.48
C THR A 125 5.64 14.46 -5.12
N LEU A 126 6.21 15.50 -4.52
CA LEU A 126 5.86 15.98 -3.18
C LEU A 126 4.38 16.41 -3.12
N PHE A 127 3.70 16.03 -2.05
CA PHE A 127 2.33 16.44 -1.75
C PHE A 127 2.15 16.81 -0.26
N ALA A 128 0.99 17.39 0.07
CA ALA A 128 0.77 18.01 1.37
C ALA A 128 0.76 17.05 2.57
N GLY A 129 0.41 15.78 2.36
CA GLY A 129 0.36 14.75 3.42
C GLY A 129 1.71 14.16 3.82
N GLU A 130 2.81 14.64 3.22
CA GLU A 130 4.15 14.20 3.56
C GLU A 130 4.67 14.87 4.84
N PRO A 131 5.54 14.21 5.61
CA PRO A 131 6.09 14.76 6.85
C PRO A 131 6.76 16.13 6.67
N GLY A 132 7.58 16.33 5.64
CA GLY A 132 8.30 17.59 5.41
C GLY A 132 7.38 18.81 5.31
N PRO A 133 6.39 18.83 4.40
CA PRO A 133 5.39 19.90 4.32
C PRO A 133 4.56 20.09 5.60
N ILE A 134 4.14 19.00 6.26
CA ILE A 134 3.39 19.07 7.52
C ILE A 134 4.24 19.73 8.62
N LEU A 135 5.50 19.33 8.78
CA LEU A 135 6.44 19.91 9.74
C LEU A 135 6.66 21.40 9.46
N ARG A 136 6.84 21.79 8.19
CA ARG A 136 6.93 23.20 7.80
C ARG A 136 5.66 23.96 8.14
N TRP A 137 4.48 23.39 7.90
CA TRP A 137 3.21 24.00 8.25
C TRP A 137 3.10 24.25 9.77
N TYR A 138 3.53 23.27 10.61
CA TYR A 138 3.56 23.45 12.06
C TYR A 138 4.52 24.56 12.49
N LYS A 139 5.69 24.68 11.84
CA LYS A 139 6.65 25.77 12.08
C LYS A 139 6.02 27.15 11.90
N GLU A 140 5.14 27.30 10.91
CA GLU A 140 4.53 28.58 10.58
C GLU A 140 3.26 28.86 11.39
N ASN A 141 2.48 27.83 11.75
CA ASN A 141 1.15 28.01 12.31
C ASN A 141 1.05 27.64 13.81
N TYR A 142 1.92 26.76 14.31
CA TYR A 142 1.90 26.26 15.70
C TYR A 142 3.32 26.15 16.24
N ARG A 143 4.00 27.28 16.31
CA ARG A 143 5.41 27.38 16.72
C ARG A 143 5.68 26.76 18.08
N GLU A 144 4.76 26.91 19.03
CA GLU A 144 4.82 26.34 20.37
C GLU A 144 4.88 24.81 20.40
N ILE A 145 4.20 24.13 19.44
CA ILE A 145 4.28 22.68 19.27
C ILE A 145 5.58 22.34 18.56
N TYR A 146 5.89 23.05 17.47
CA TYR A 146 7.07 22.81 16.65
C TYR A 146 8.36 22.85 17.46
N ASP A 147 8.52 23.83 18.36
CA ASP A 147 9.71 24.01 19.19
C ASP A 147 9.90 22.90 20.24
N GLN A 148 8.89 22.08 20.50
CA GLN A 148 8.95 20.94 21.41
C GLN A 148 9.32 19.64 20.69
N ILE A 149 9.34 19.61 19.34
CA ILE A 149 9.60 18.37 18.59
C ILE A 149 11.01 17.86 18.91
N GLY A 150 11.08 16.69 19.50
CA GLY A 150 12.29 15.95 19.81
C GLY A 150 12.40 14.61 19.06
N GLY A 151 11.29 14.14 18.45
CA GLY A 151 11.23 12.93 17.66
C GLY A 151 10.17 13.01 16.56
N ILE A 152 10.53 12.59 15.35
CA ILE A 152 9.68 12.55 14.16
C ILE A 152 9.51 11.09 13.78
N LEU A 153 8.31 10.55 13.86
CA LEU A 153 8.00 9.16 13.59
C LEU A 153 6.83 9.05 12.58
N GLN A 154 6.75 7.92 11.89
CA GLN A 154 5.54 7.51 11.20
C GLN A 154 4.68 6.61 12.09
N PHE A 155 3.56 6.17 11.57
CA PHE A 155 2.57 5.39 12.31
C PHE A 155 3.15 4.07 12.86
N LYS A 156 3.83 3.26 12.01
CA LYS A 156 4.48 2.04 12.45
C LYS A 156 5.64 2.29 13.42
N ASP A 157 6.40 3.38 13.18
CA ASP A 157 7.56 3.72 14.01
C ASP A 157 7.14 4.06 15.44
N TYR A 158 5.98 4.72 15.59
CA TYR A 158 5.41 4.96 16.91
C TYR A 158 5.03 3.66 17.63
N ILE A 159 4.48 2.69 16.92
CA ILE A 159 4.19 1.36 17.50
C ILE A 159 5.49 0.68 17.95
N MET A 160 6.52 0.70 17.10
CA MET A 160 7.85 0.16 17.46
C MET A 160 8.45 0.90 18.64
N TYR A 161 8.35 2.24 18.68
CA TYR A 161 8.80 3.03 19.83
C TYR A 161 8.09 2.63 21.10
N ARG A 162 6.78 2.43 21.09
CA ARG A 162 6.01 1.99 22.28
C ARG A 162 6.38 0.58 22.75
N LEU A 163 6.86 -0.28 21.85
CA LEU A 163 7.36 -1.60 22.20
C LEU A 163 8.78 -1.57 22.78
N THR A 164 9.64 -0.68 22.26
CA THR A 164 11.10 -0.75 22.48
C THR A 164 11.70 0.43 23.24
N ASN A 165 10.98 1.56 23.30
CA ASN A 165 11.48 2.86 23.75
C ASN A 165 12.68 3.38 22.93
N VAL A 166 12.78 2.99 21.64
CA VAL A 166 13.82 3.42 20.70
C VAL A 166 13.21 4.23 19.58
N PHE A 167 13.70 5.46 19.34
CA PHE A 167 13.36 6.24 18.17
C PHE A 167 14.06 5.65 16.95
N ALA A 168 13.36 4.87 16.16
CA ALA A 168 13.87 4.24 14.95
C ALA A 168 12.82 4.20 13.86
N THR A 169 13.29 4.18 12.62
CA THR A 169 12.51 3.96 11.41
C THR A 169 13.31 3.10 10.44
N ASP A 170 12.77 2.84 9.27
CA ASP A 170 13.49 2.16 8.20
C ASP A 170 13.59 3.01 6.93
N LEU A 171 14.55 2.64 6.09
CA LEU A 171 14.86 3.35 4.86
C LEU A 171 13.69 3.36 3.88
N ASN A 172 12.91 2.26 3.77
CA ASN A 172 11.77 2.18 2.87
C ASN A 172 10.65 3.16 3.26
N CYS A 173 10.28 3.19 4.53
CA CYS A 173 9.24 4.10 5.03
C CYS A 173 9.63 5.56 4.91
N PHE A 174 10.81 5.95 5.39
CA PHE A 174 11.24 7.35 5.33
C PHE A 174 11.64 7.80 3.93
N GLY A 175 12.13 6.87 3.09
CA GLY A 175 12.33 7.14 1.67
C GLY A 175 11.03 7.36 0.91
N GLY A 176 10.03 6.51 1.17
CA GLY A 176 8.68 6.66 0.61
C GLY A 176 7.94 7.90 1.12
N ALA A 177 8.27 8.38 2.32
CA ALA A 177 7.74 9.62 2.90
C ALA A 177 8.60 10.86 2.59
N PHE A 178 9.53 10.76 1.65
CA PHE A 178 10.34 11.85 1.15
C PHE A 178 11.20 12.56 2.21
N MET A 179 11.61 11.81 3.24
CA MET A 179 12.50 12.31 4.31
C MET A 179 13.96 11.90 4.11
N VAL A 180 14.26 11.22 3.01
CA VAL A 180 15.59 10.68 2.66
C VAL A 180 16.02 11.20 1.29
N ASP A 181 17.30 11.51 1.12
CA ASP A 181 17.91 11.74 -0.19
C ASP A 181 18.08 10.40 -0.92
N MET A 182 17.32 10.20 -1.99
CA MET A 182 17.31 8.97 -2.76
C MET A 182 18.59 8.70 -3.55
N ASN A 183 19.47 9.70 -3.71
CA ASN A 183 20.77 9.49 -4.36
C ASN A 183 21.77 8.83 -3.40
N THR A 184 21.68 9.14 -2.12
CA THR A 184 22.56 8.60 -1.06
C THR A 184 21.88 7.50 -0.25
N MET A 185 20.54 7.44 -0.28
CA MET A 185 19.70 6.62 0.60
C MET A 185 20.06 6.84 2.06
N ASP A 186 20.08 8.11 2.46
CA ASP A 186 20.39 8.56 3.81
C ASP A 186 19.75 9.92 4.08
N TYR A 187 19.78 10.37 5.33
CA TYR A 187 19.34 11.72 5.70
C TYR A 187 20.20 12.80 5.05
N SER A 188 19.55 13.88 4.64
CA SER A 188 20.22 15.02 3.98
C SER A 188 19.90 16.31 4.70
N ARG A 189 20.97 17.06 5.10
CA ARG A 189 20.78 18.41 5.65
C ARG A 189 20.25 19.36 4.60
N GLU A 190 20.68 19.21 3.34
CA GLU A 190 20.17 19.99 2.22
C GLU A 190 18.63 19.80 2.04
N LEU A 191 18.15 18.58 2.17
CA LEU A 191 16.71 18.31 2.09
C LEU A 191 15.95 19.01 3.23
N MET A 192 16.48 18.96 4.45
CA MET A 192 15.86 19.66 5.60
C MET A 192 15.90 21.17 5.43
N ASP A 193 16.97 21.72 4.84
CA ASP A 193 17.08 23.15 4.48
C ASP A 193 16.03 23.53 3.44
N LEU A 194 15.86 22.73 2.40
CA LEU A 194 14.84 22.95 1.36
C LEU A 194 13.41 22.89 1.92
N TYR A 195 13.13 21.98 2.85
CA TYR A 195 11.86 21.98 3.60
C TYR A 195 11.72 23.20 4.53
N GLY A 196 12.83 23.93 4.82
CA GLY A 196 12.87 25.06 5.73
C GLY A 196 12.73 24.67 7.21
N ILE A 197 13.20 23.48 7.56
CA ILE A 197 13.14 22.87 8.91
C ILE A 197 14.50 22.28 9.34
N PRO A 198 15.65 22.97 9.07
CA PRO A 198 16.98 22.43 9.35
C PRO A 198 17.22 22.07 10.82
N GLU A 199 16.59 22.77 11.74
CA GLU A 199 16.69 22.55 13.18
C GLU A 199 16.12 21.18 13.63
N LEU A 200 15.27 20.55 12.83
CA LEU A 200 14.72 19.22 13.11
C LEU A 200 15.60 18.06 12.63
N TYR A 201 16.78 18.34 12.04
CA TYR A 201 17.66 17.26 11.59
C TYR A 201 18.05 16.30 12.72
N ASP A 202 18.27 16.81 13.92
CA ASP A 202 18.66 16.01 15.09
C ASP A 202 17.45 15.34 15.77
N ALA A 203 16.21 15.64 15.34
CA ALA A 203 14.98 14.96 15.75
C ALA A 203 14.60 13.78 14.84
N LEU A 204 15.37 13.56 13.76
CA LEU A 204 15.18 12.39 12.88
C LEU A 204 15.54 11.10 13.65
N PRO A 205 14.73 10.02 13.51
CA PRO A 205 14.97 8.77 14.20
C PRO A 205 16.21 8.04 13.65
N LYS A 206 16.71 7.05 14.39
CA LYS A 206 17.75 6.14 13.86
C LYS A 206 17.21 5.45 12.61
N LEU A 207 17.94 5.55 11.50
CA LEU A 207 17.57 4.95 10.23
C LEU A 207 18.14 3.53 10.12
N ALA A 208 17.27 2.52 10.12
CA ALA A 208 17.63 1.17 9.73
C ALA A 208 17.68 1.09 8.19
N THR A 209 18.70 0.47 7.65
CA THR A 209 18.92 0.37 6.19
C THR A 209 18.26 -0.84 5.56
N GLU A 210 17.92 -1.82 6.38
CA GLU A 210 17.21 -3.03 5.97
C GLU A 210 16.01 -3.31 6.91
N PRO A 211 14.89 -3.79 6.37
CA PRO A 211 13.69 -4.10 7.18
C PRO A 211 13.91 -5.16 8.27
N THR A 212 14.96 -5.98 8.10
CA THR A 212 15.31 -7.08 9.00
C THR A 212 16.15 -6.65 10.20
N GLU A 213 16.69 -5.42 10.20
CA GLU A 213 17.49 -4.93 11.32
C GLU A 213 16.66 -4.90 12.62
N ILE A 214 17.23 -5.45 13.70
CA ILE A 214 16.62 -5.35 15.02
C ILE A 214 16.89 -3.95 15.59
N VAL A 215 15.85 -3.16 15.75
CA VAL A 215 15.94 -1.77 16.22
C VAL A 215 15.91 -1.67 17.73
N GLY A 216 15.36 -2.69 18.40
CA GLY A 216 15.27 -2.78 19.87
C GLY A 216 14.61 -4.07 20.31
N THR A 217 14.30 -4.15 21.57
CA THR A 217 13.60 -5.31 22.17
C THR A 217 12.40 -4.82 22.99
N VAL A 218 11.41 -5.68 23.15
CA VAL A 218 10.22 -5.40 23.97
C VAL A 218 10.67 -5.05 25.39
N THR A 219 10.26 -3.86 25.87
CA THR A 219 10.56 -3.39 27.22
C THR A 219 9.68 -4.10 28.25
N LYS A 220 10.06 -4.02 29.52
CA LYS A 220 9.25 -4.54 30.62
C LYS A 220 7.83 -3.93 30.63
N GLU A 221 7.73 -2.60 30.43
CA GLU A 221 6.44 -1.91 30.39
C GLU A 221 5.56 -2.43 29.24
N ALA A 222 6.14 -2.55 28.03
CA ALA A 222 5.42 -3.09 26.89
C ALA A 222 5.02 -4.55 27.10
N SER A 223 5.88 -5.36 27.74
CA SER A 223 5.60 -6.75 28.12
C SER A 223 4.37 -6.86 29.03
N GLU A 224 4.30 -6.06 30.09
CA GLU A 224 3.18 -6.04 31.03
C GLU A 224 1.84 -5.67 30.35
N ILE A 225 1.88 -4.79 29.33
CA ILE A 225 0.69 -4.33 28.61
C ILE A 225 0.25 -5.33 27.54
N THR A 226 1.20 -5.85 26.76
CA THR A 226 0.94 -6.62 25.54
C THR A 226 0.93 -8.14 25.72
N GLY A 227 1.51 -8.62 26.82
CA GLY A 227 1.71 -10.06 27.07
C GLY A 227 2.88 -10.68 26.28
N LEU A 228 3.63 -9.89 25.50
CA LEU A 228 4.88 -10.34 24.87
C LEU A 228 5.96 -10.54 25.95
N ALA A 229 6.92 -11.42 25.71
CA ALA A 229 8.06 -11.56 26.62
C ALA A 229 8.97 -10.31 26.55
N GLU A 230 9.43 -9.84 27.72
CA GLU A 230 10.49 -8.83 27.79
C GLU A 230 11.74 -9.36 27.05
N GLY A 231 12.36 -8.51 26.24
CA GLY A 231 13.52 -8.88 25.42
C GLY A 231 13.19 -9.46 24.05
N THR A 232 11.92 -9.68 23.70
CA THR A 232 11.55 -10.11 22.34
C THR A 232 12.06 -9.11 21.31
N PRO A 233 12.84 -9.54 20.27
CA PRO A 233 13.36 -8.65 19.23
C PRO A 233 12.25 -7.97 18.41
N VAL A 234 12.45 -6.69 18.10
CA VAL A 234 11.56 -5.91 17.22
C VAL A 234 12.36 -5.47 16.01
N ALA A 235 11.93 -5.89 14.82
CA ALA A 235 12.56 -5.52 13.56
C ALA A 235 12.08 -4.15 13.06
N ALA A 236 12.89 -3.50 12.25
CA ALA A 236 12.60 -2.19 11.64
C ALA A 236 11.30 -2.19 10.81
N GLY A 237 10.96 -3.33 10.22
CA GLY A 237 9.78 -3.45 9.37
C GLY A 237 9.88 -2.62 8.09
N MET A 238 8.75 -2.38 7.45
CA MET A 238 8.66 -1.69 6.16
C MET A 238 7.25 -1.14 5.93
N MET A 239 7.07 -0.33 4.90
CA MET A 239 5.75 0.17 4.46
C MET A 239 4.87 -0.99 3.97
N ASP A 240 3.56 -0.83 4.07
CA ASP A 240 2.55 -1.86 3.77
C ASP A 240 2.67 -2.47 2.36
N ILE A 241 2.94 -1.65 1.33
CA ILE A 241 3.09 -2.14 -0.04
C ILE A 241 4.29 -3.09 -0.17
N LEU A 242 5.44 -2.72 0.39
CA LEU A 242 6.61 -3.59 0.39
C LEU A 242 6.38 -4.83 1.28
N ALA A 243 5.70 -4.68 2.41
CA ALA A 243 5.35 -5.80 3.29
C ALA A 243 4.44 -6.81 2.57
N CYS A 244 3.45 -6.34 1.81
CA CYS A 244 2.60 -7.19 0.98
C CYS A 244 3.38 -7.93 -0.10
N LEU A 245 4.33 -7.27 -0.76
CA LEU A 245 5.21 -7.87 -1.75
C LEU A 245 6.06 -8.99 -1.12
N VAL A 246 6.69 -8.71 0.02
CA VAL A 246 7.49 -9.70 0.77
C VAL A 246 6.63 -10.86 1.24
N GLY A 247 5.46 -10.60 1.83
CA GLY A 247 4.53 -11.63 2.27
C GLY A 247 3.94 -12.48 1.13
N ALA A 248 3.89 -11.91 -0.08
CA ALA A 248 3.52 -12.66 -1.28
C ALA A 248 4.69 -13.45 -1.89
N GLY A 249 5.92 -13.32 -1.37
CA GLY A 249 7.12 -13.93 -1.93
C GLY A 249 7.48 -13.40 -3.32
N ALA A 250 7.16 -12.14 -3.60
CA ALA A 250 7.33 -11.53 -4.93
C ALA A 250 8.67 -10.78 -5.06
N THR A 251 9.72 -11.26 -4.44
CA THR A 251 11.05 -10.60 -4.45
C THR A 251 11.99 -11.12 -5.54
N GLY A 252 11.53 -12.05 -6.38
CA GLY A 252 12.31 -12.57 -7.51
C GLY A 252 12.42 -11.56 -8.65
N GLU A 253 13.49 -11.64 -9.42
CA GLU A 253 13.61 -10.90 -10.68
C GLU A 253 12.43 -11.23 -11.60
N GLU A 254 11.88 -10.20 -12.26
CA GLU A 254 10.76 -10.35 -13.20
C GLU A 254 9.43 -10.82 -12.55
N VAL A 255 9.34 -10.82 -11.20
CA VAL A 255 8.09 -11.05 -10.46
C VAL A 255 7.49 -9.69 -10.07
N TYR A 256 6.23 -9.49 -10.41
CA TYR A 256 5.49 -8.28 -10.02
C TYR A 256 4.48 -8.60 -8.94
N THR A 257 4.18 -7.61 -8.12
CA THR A 257 2.97 -7.61 -7.31
C THR A 257 1.95 -6.69 -7.94
N ALA A 258 0.72 -7.16 -8.08
CA ALA A 258 -0.42 -6.35 -8.49
C ALA A 258 -1.47 -6.38 -7.37
N VAL A 259 -1.77 -5.22 -6.81
CA VAL A 259 -2.78 -5.09 -5.76
C VAL A 259 -4.08 -4.58 -6.41
N ALA A 260 -5.02 -5.49 -6.62
CA ALA A 260 -6.35 -5.18 -7.12
C ALA A 260 -7.33 -5.01 -5.95
N GLY A 261 -7.00 -4.07 -5.07
CA GLY A 261 -7.79 -3.63 -3.93
C GLY A 261 -8.53 -2.33 -4.22
N SER A 262 -8.68 -1.43 -3.26
CA SER A 262 -9.23 -0.09 -3.51
C SER A 262 -8.37 0.67 -4.52
N TRP A 263 -7.05 0.57 -4.39
CA TRP A 263 -6.06 1.11 -5.33
C TRP A 263 -5.64 0.06 -6.35
N CYS A 264 -5.22 0.54 -7.51
CA CYS A 264 -4.48 -0.20 -8.53
C CYS A 264 -2.99 0.05 -8.28
N ILE A 265 -2.29 -0.88 -7.65
CA ILE A 265 -0.86 -0.74 -7.40
C ILE A 265 -0.16 -1.86 -8.17
N ASN A 266 0.86 -1.51 -8.97
CA ASN A 266 1.68 -2.47 -9.69
C ASN A 266 3.12 -2.13 -9.40
N GLU A 267 3.86 -3.10 -8.92
CA GLU A 267 5.19 -2.87 -8.37
C GLU A 267 6.14 -4.03 -8.67
N THR A 268 7.38 -3.68 -8.82
CA THR A 268 8.51 -4.59 -8.93
C THR A 268 9.76 -3.89 -8.41
N HIS A 269 10.87 -4.57 -8.33
CA HIS A 269 12.12 -3.96 -7.87
C HIS A 269 13.18 -3.90 -8.98
N SER A 270 14.12 -2.99 -8.83
CA SER A 270 15.29 -2.89 -9.69
C SER A 270 16.45 -2.15 -8.99
N ASP A 271 17.60 -2.12 -9.64
CA ASP A 271 18.80 -1.38 -9.21
C ASP A 271 18.78 0.09 -9.65
N ARG A 272 17.65 0.59 -10.17
CA ARG A 272 17.57 1.94 -10.75
C ARG A 272 16.24 2.62 -10.50
N ILE A 273 16.27 3.94 -10.50
CA ILE A 273 15.10 4.79 -10.51
C ILE A 273 14.47 4.78 -11.90
N ILE A 274 13.17 4.58 -11.98
CA ILE A 274 12.40 4.64 -13.22
C ILE A 274 11.80 6.04 -13.36
N PRO A 275 12.23 6.82 -14.36
CA PRO A 275 11.67 8.15 -14.59
C PRO A 275 10.15 8.08 -14.85
N ASN A 276 9.41 9.01 -14.24
CA ASN A 276 7.95 9.11 -14.35
C ASN A 276 7.17 7.91 -13.79
N ALA A 277 7.81 7.02 -13.03
CA ALA A 277 7.07 6.08 -12.20
C ALA A 277 6.23 6.85 -11.17
N SER A 278 5.13 6.25 -10.72
CA SER A 278 4.30 6.87 -9.67
C SER A 278 5.10 7.06 -8.38
N SER A 279 6.00 6.12 -8.08
CA SER A 279 6.93 6.20 -6.97
C SER A 279 8.14 5.31 -7.22
N ASN A 280 9.30 5.74 -6.72
CA ASN A 280 10.50 4.94 -6.54
C ASN A 280 10.89 5.02 -5.07
N MET A 281 10.82 3.93 -4.35
CA MET A 281 11.14 3.89 -2.92
C MET A 281 12.34 2.98 -2.69
N PRO A 282 13.10 3.13 -1.61
CA PRO A 282 14.07 2.12 -1.23
C PRO A 282 13.43 0.74 -1.09
N TYR A 283 14.12 -0.29 -1.56
CA TYR A 283 13.67 -1.68 -1.49
C TYR A 283 14.21 -2.38 -0.22
N LEU A 284 14.51 -3.66 -0.30
CA LEU A 284 14.97 -4.46 0.85
C LEU A 284 16.42 -4.20 1.22
N LYS A 285 17.21 -3.64 0.30
CA LYS A 285 18.62 -3.31 0.49
C LYS A 285 18.93 -1.92 -0.05
N LYS A 286 19.88 -1.26 0.58
CA LYS A 286 20.40 0.03 0.11
C LYS A 286 20.96 -0.13 -1.31
N GLY A 287 20.54 0.75 -2.23
CA GLY A 287 20.91 0.71 -3.65
C GLY A 287 19.91 0.00 -4.55
N GLU A 288 18.87 -0.61 -3.98
CA GLU A 288 17.76 -1.20 -4.72
C GLU A 288 16.49 -0.35 -4.52
N TYR A 289 15.62 -0.35 -5.53
CA TYR A 289 14.40 0.48 -5.57
C TYR A 289 13.17 -0.36 -5.80
N LEU A 290 12.12 -0.10 -5.04
CA LEU A 290 10.78 -0.53 -5.34
C LEU A 290 10.18 0.46 -6.34
N ASN A 291 9.94 0.02 -7.56
CA ASN A 291 9.40 0.83 -8.64
C ASN A 291 7.90 0.58 -8.74
N CYS A 292 7.12 1.61 -8.50
CA CYS A 292 5.66 1.51 -8.47
C CYS A 292 5.02 2.33 -9.58
N SER A 293 3.97 1.77 -10.18
CA SER A 293 3.04 2.49 -11.05
C SER A 293 1.62 2.21 -10.60
N TYR A 294 0.89 3.26 -10.19
CA TYR A 294 -0.39 3.10 -9.50
C TYR A 294 -1.40 4.19 -9.79
N THR A 295 -2.68 3.90 -9.47
CA THR A 295 -3.78 4.86 -9.45
C THR A 295 -4.81 4.45 -8.39
N GLY A 296 -5.64 5.39 -7.96
CA GLY A 296 -6.73 5.14 -6.99
C GLY A 296 -7.95 4.41 -7.57
N ALA A 297 -7.82 3.71 -8.68
CA ALA A 297 -8.94 3.17 -9.44
C ALA A 297 -8.77 1.68 -9.77
N SER A 298 -9.03 0.78 -8.83
CA SER A 298 -9.05 -0.66 -9.07
C SER A 298 -10.36 -1.29 -8.53
N GLY A 299 -10.29 -2.16 -7.54
CA GLY A 299 -11.44 -2.80 -6.91
C GLY A 299 -12.51 -1.84 -6.38
N SER A 300 -12.13 -0.59 -6.06
CA SER A 300 -13.09 0.49 -5.75
C SER A 300 -14.12 0.73 -6.86
N ASN A 301 -13.76 0.51 -8.14
CA ASN A 301 -14.71 0.56 -9.26
C ASN A 301 -15.74 -0.57 -9.17
N TYR A 302 -15.28 -1.78 -8.81
CA TYR A 302 -16.16 -2.93 -8.67
C TYR A 302 -17.07 -2.79 -7.43
N GLU A 303 -16.56 -2.29 -6.34
CA GLU A 303 -17.35 -1.98 -5.14
C GLU A 303 -18.42 -0.91 -5.46
N TRP A 304 -18.04 0.18 -6.13
CA TRP A 304 -18.98 1.19 -6.59
C TRP A 304 -20.04 0.59 -7.51
N PHE A 305 -19.65 -0.20 -8.51
CA PHE A 305 -20.56 -0.87 -9.44
C PHE A 305 -21.54 -1.78 -8.69
N THR A 306 -21.04 -2.61 -7.79
CA THR A 306 -21.83 -3.55 -6.99
C THR A 306 -22.84 -2.81 -6.13
N ARG A 307 -22.46 -1.70 -5.51
CA ARG A 307 -23.33 -0.89 -4.66
C ARG A 307 -24.43 -0.16 -5.45
N ILE A 308 -24.10 0.39 -6.62
CA ILE A 308 -25.02 1.26 -7.38
C ILE A 308 -25.84 0.47 -8.42
N LEU A 309 -25.23 -0.48 -9.09
CA LEU A 309 -25.84 -1.21 -10.20
C LEU A 309 -26.04 -2.71 -9.89
N GLY A 310 -25.54 -3.22 -8.78
CA GLY A 310 -25.59 -4.64 -8.40
C GLY A 310 -26.91 -5.09 -7.75
N GLY A 311 -27.99 -4.31 -7.80
CA GLY A 311 -29.25 -4.62 -7.11
C GLY A 311 -29.86 -5.98 -7.51
N THR A 312 -29.85 -6.33 -8.79
CA THR A 312 -30.34 -7.62 -9.29
C THR A 312 -29.50 -8.77 -8.75
N ALA A 313 -28.18 -8.68 -8.84
CA ALA A 313 -27.29 -9.70 -8.31
C ALA A 313 -27.40 -9.85 -6.78
N LYS A 314 -27.69 -8.77 -6.07
CA LYS A 314 -27.93 -8.80 -4.62
C LYS A 314 -29.19 -9.58 -4.25
N LEU A 315 -30.30 -9.38 -4.98
CA LEU A 315 -31.54 -10.10 -4.76
C LEU A 315 -31.37 -11.61 -5.06
N GLU A 316 -30.74 -11.92 -6.19
CA GLU A 316 -30.45 -13.31 -6.56
C GLU A 316 -29.53 -14.00 -5.53
N ALA A 317 -28.51 -13.29 -5.04
CA ALA A 317 -27.61 -13.79 -4.01
C ALA A 317 -28.36 -14.14 -2.71
N GLN A 318 -29.31 -13.28 -2.30
CA GLN A 318 -30.17 -13.54 -1.14
C GLN A 318 -31.04 -14.81 -1.32
N ASP A 319 -31.68 -14.93 -2.47
CA ASP A 319 -32.54 -16.08 -2.78
C ASP A 319 -31.75 -17.41 -2.83
N ARG A 320 -30.50 -17.36 -3.27
CA ARG A 320 -29.61 -18.53 -3.42
C ARG A 320 -28.68 -18.75 -2.23
N ASN A 321 -28.71 -17.90 -1.20
CA ASN A 321 -27.78 -17.90 -0.06
C ASN A 321 -26.31 -17.88 -0.48
N LEU A 322 -25.99 -17.02 -1.44
CA LEU A 322 -24.65 -16.79 -1.96
C LEU A 322 -24.16 -15.38 -1.61
N SER A 323 -22.86 -15.12 -1.83
CA SER A 323 -22.37 -13.75 -1.86
C SER A 323 -22.78 -13.05 -3.16
N GLN A 324 -23.01 -11.75 -3.12
CA GLN A 324 -23.29 -10.96 -4.32
C GLN A 324 -22.15 -11.07 -5.36
N TYR A 325 -20.93 -11.19 -4.90
CA TYR A 325 -19.75 -11.36 -5.76
C TYR A 325 -19.74 -12.69 -6.49
N ALA A 326 -20.19 -13.77 -5.85
CA ALA A 326 -20.31 -15.08 -6.50
C ALA A 326 -21.32 -15.05 -7.66
N VAL A 327 -22.47 -14.37 -7.48
CA VAL A 327 -23.45 -14.20 -8.56
C VAL A 327 -22.89 -13.36 -9.71
N LEU A 328 -22.14 -12.32 -9.39
CA LEU A 328 -21.48 -11.47 -10.42
C LEU A 328 -20.41 -12.26 -11.17
N ASP A 329 -19.64 -13.11 -10.50
CA ASP A 329 -18.65 -13.97 -11.12
C ASP A 329 -19.29 -14.95 -12.11
N GLU A 330 -20.41 -15.60 -11.74
CA GLU A 330 -21.19 -16.46 -12.64
C GLU A 330 -21.68 -15.69 -13.88
N LEU A 331 -22.16 -14.45 -13.71
CA LEU A 331 -22.60 -13.61 -14.83
C LEU A 331 -21.44 -13.29 -15.77
N ILE A 332 -20.26 -12.94 -15.25
CA ILE A 332 -19.07 -12.65 -16.04
C ILE A 332 -18.65 -13.90 -16.83
N GLU A 333 -18.63 -15.06 -16.20
CA GLU A 333 -18.19 -16.33 -16.79
C GLU A 333 -19.10 -16.79 -17.95
N MET A 334 -20.38 -16.40 -17.93
CA MET A 334 -21.34 -16.72 -19.01
C MET A 334 -21.05 -15.96 -20.31
N VAL A 335 -20.25 -14.92 -20.31
CA VAL A 335 -20.07 -14.05 -21.47
C VAL A 335 -18.81 -14.44 -22.25
N PRO A 336 -18.94 -14.99 -23.48
CA PRO A 336 -17.78 -15.19 -24.35
C PRO A 336 -17.16 -13.87 -24.74
N ILE A 337 -15.83 -13.75 -24.60
CA ILE A 337 -15.11 -12.49 -24.87
C ILE A 337 -15.36 -11.95 -26.28
N GLU A 338 -15.56 -12.80 -27.27
CA GLU A 338 -15.86 -12.42 -28.67
C GLU A 338 -17.17 -11.65 -28.83
N LYS A 339 -18.06 -11.77 -27.85
CA LYS A 339 -19.37 -11.10 -27.86
C LYS A 339 -19.40 -9.79 -27.07
N VAL A 340 -18.36 -9.51 -26.28
CA VAL A 340 -18.28 -8.30 -25.47
C VAL A 340 -18.08 -7.08 -26.34
N LYS A 341 -19.03 -6.14 -26.31
CA LYS A 341 -18.96 -4.88 -27.07
C LYS A 341 -18.69 -3.68 -26.15
N VAL A 342 -19.13 -3.77 -24.91
CA VAL A 342 -19.05 -2.68 -23.94
C VAL A 342 -17.61 -2.52 -23.45
N PHE A 343 -17.20 -1.25 -23.26
CA PHE A 343 -15.95 -0.89 -22.58
C PHE A 343 -16.29 -0.09 -21.34
N PHE A 344 -15.48 -0.27 -20.31
CA PHE A 344 -15.55 0.52 -19.09
C PHE A 344 -14.22 1.23 -18.82
N SER A 345 -14.27 2.55 -18.59
CA SER A 345 -13.13 3.32 -18.10
C SER A 345 -13.24 3.44 -16.57
N PRO A 346 -12.30 2.85 -15.80
CA PRO A 346 -12.45 2.62 -14.35
C PRO A 346 -12.00 3.83 -13.51
N PHE A 347 -12.57 5.00 -13.73
CA PHE A 347 -12.14 6.25 -13.07
C PHE A 347 -13.17 6.80 -12.08
N VAL A 348 -13.73 5.94 -11.21
CA VAL A 348 -14.66 6.38 -10.15
C VAL A 348 -13.94 7.09 -9.01
N ALA A 349 -12.63 6.86 -8.83
CA ALA A 349 -11.76 7.50 -7.86
C ALA A 349 -10.57 8.17 -8.58
N GLN A 350 -9.49 8.46 -7.87
CA GLN A 350 -8.31 9.18 -8.38
C GLN A 350 -7.76 8.55 -9.68
N PRO A 351 -7.92 9.19 -10.83
CA PRO A 351 -7.46 8.65 -12.11
C PRO A 351 -6.00 9.00 -12.38
N SER A 352 -5.28 8.12 -13.10
CA SER A 352 -3.89 8.36 -13.51
C SER A 352 -3.73 8.85 -14.94
N ILE A 353 -4.69 8.52 -15.83
CA ILE A 353 -4.59 8.87 -17.24
C ILE A 353 -4.82 10.38 -17.51
N HIS A 354 -5.69 10.97 -16.71
CA HIS A 354 -5.99 12.40 -16.75
C HIS A 354 -6.64 12.83 -15.42
N MET A 355 -6.21 13.96 -14.81
CA MET A 355 -6.66 14.39 -13.49
C MET A 355 -8.17 14.58 -13.35
N ASN A 356 -8.86 14.92 -14.43
CA ASN A 356 -10.32 15.14 -14.46
C ASN A 356 -11.09 13.93 -15.02
N ALA A 357 -10.43 12.80 -15.27
CA ALA A 357 -11.11 11.62 -15.80
C ALA A 357 -12.21 11.14 -14.84
N LYS A 358 -13.30 10.67 -15.42
CA LYS A 358 -14.42 10.04 -14.72
C LYS A 358 -14.76 8.72 -15.37
N ALA A 359 -15.39 7.82 -14.61
CA ALA A 359 -15.82 6.54 -15.12
C ALA A 359 -16.85 6.70 -16.26
N ASN A 360 -16.70 5.88 -17.28
CA ASN A 360 -17.59 5.87 -18.44
C ASN A 360 -17.82 4.44 -18.93
N PHE A 361 -19.03 4.18 -19.41
CA PHE A 361 -19.33 3.01 -20.23
C PHE A 361 -19.49 3.46 -21.69
N PHE A 362 -18.93 2.69 -22.61
CA PHE A 362 -19.00 2.95 -24.05
C PHE A 362 -19.66 1.77 -24.77
N ASN A 363 -20.28 2.04 -25.93
CA ASN A 363 -20.88 1.06 -26.83
C ASN A 363 -22.06 0.27 -26.20
N ILE A 364 -22.83 0.90 -25.30
CA ILE A 364 -24.08 0.32 -24.78
C ILE A 364 -25.18 0.53 -25.85
N ASP A 365 -25.86 -0.56 -26.20
CA ASP A 365 -27.03 -0.55 -27.09
C ASP A 365 -28.18 -1.40 -26.48
N MET A 366 -29.30 -1.51 -27.25
CA MET A 366 -30.46 -2.27 -26.78
C MET A 366 -30.23 -3.78 -26.62
N SER A 367 -29.16 -4.31 -27.19
CA SER A 367 -28.79 -5.73 -27.12
C SER A 367 -27.85 -6.01 -25.94
N THR A 368 -27.34 -4.99 -25.27
CA THR A 368 -26.39 -5.11 -24.18
C THR A 368 -27.02 -5.80 -22.98
N SER A 369 -26.47 -6.91 -22.55
CA SER A 369 -26.92 -7.64 -21.37
C SER A 369 -26.24 -7.10 -20.07
N TYR A 370 -26.87 -7.35 -18.93
CA TYR A 370 -26.29 -7.03 -17.63
C TYR A 370 -24.97 -7.78 -17.39
N ALA A 371 -24.87 -9.04 -17.81
CA ALA A 371 -23.65 -9.85 -17.74
C ALA A 371 -22.50 -9.22 -18.54
N GLU A 372 -22.76 -8.67 -19.72
CA GLU A 372 -21.76 -7.96 -20.52
C GLU A 372 -21.26 -6.68 -19.83
N ILE A 373 -22.15 -5.95 -19.14
CA ILE A 373 -21.75 -4.79 -18.33
C ILE A 373 -20.86 -5.25 -17.18
N CYS A 374 -21.22 -6.34 -16.46
CA CYS A 374 -20.38 -6.90 -15.38
C CYS A 374 -18.98 -7.28 -15.90
N TYR A 375 -18.93 -7.95 -17.06
CA TYR A 375 -17.67 -8.32 -17.70
C TYR A 375 -16.81 -7.10 -18.02
N SER A 376 -17.42 -6.07 -18.61
CA SER A 376 -16.68 -4.84 -18.97
C SER A 376 -16.04 -4.13 -17.78
N VAL A 377 -16.65 -4.23 -16.59
CA VAL A 377 -16.06 -3.67 -15.35
C VAL A 377 -14.80 -4.43 -14.94
N ALA A 378 -14.85 -5.77 -14.94
CA ALA A 378 -13.68 -6.59 -14.63
C ALA A 378 -12.55 -6.39 -15.64
N GLU A 379 -12.89 -6.38 -16.93
CA GLU A 379 -11.95 -6.12 -18.03
C GLU A 379 -11.34 -4.72 -17.93
N GLY A 380 -12.14 -3.68 -17.70
CA GLY A 380 -11.66 -2.31 -17.58
C GLY A 380 -10.68 -2.12 -16.42
N VAL A 381 -10.91 -2.83 -15.29
CA VAL A 381 -9.96 -2.86 -14.18
C VAL A 381 -8.68 -3.61 -14.57
N ALA A 382 -8.77 -4.72 -15.30
CA ALA A 382 -7.58 -5.41 -15.80
C ALA A 382 -6.79 -4.54 -16.81
N PHE A 383 -7.48 -3.73 -17.65
CA PHE A 383 -6.84 -2.82 -18.60
C PHE A 383 -6.09 -1.68 -17.90
N ILE A 384 -6.59 -1.14 -16.81
CA ILE A 384 -5.82 -0.11 -16.07
C ILE A 384 -4.57 -0.71 -15.42
N HIS A 385 -4.64 -1.94 -14.90
CA HIS A 385 -3.45 -2.65 -14.43
C HIS A 385 -2.45 -2.90 -15.58
N LYS A 386 -2.94 -3.33 -16.75
CA LYS A 386 -2.11 -3.48 -17.95
C LYS A 386 -1.41 -2.19 -18.32
N HIS A 387 -2.12 -1.06 -18.30
CA HIS A 387 -1.54 0.26 -18.60
C HIS A 387 -0.32 0.56 -17.70
N HIS A 388 -0.45 0.32 -16.40
CA HIS A 388 0.62 0.55 -15.43
C HIS A 388 1.76 -0.47 -15.55
N ILE A 389 1.45 -1.74 -15.78
CA ILE A 389 2.45 -2.81 -15.97
C ILE A 389 3.23 -2.58 -17.28
N ASP A 390 2.54 -2.23 -18.37
CA ASP A 390 3.19 -1.94 -19.65
C ASP A 390 4.11 -0.71 -19.54
N PHE A 391 3.79 0.29 -18.69
CA PHE A 391 4.69 1.40 -18.41
C PHE A 391 6.02 0.89 -17.80
N LEU A 392 5.97 0.02 -16.79
CA LEU A 392 7.16 -0.55 -16.18
C LEU A 392 7.93 -1.48 -17.15
N ARG A 393 7.22 -2.29 -17.93
CA ARG A 393 7.83 -3.13 -18.99
C ARG A 393 8.59 -2.29 -20.02
N ASN A 394 7.97 -1.19 -20.49
CA ASN A 394 8.57 -0.29 -21.48
C ASN A 394 9.77 0.47 -20.89
N ALA A 395 9.85 0.63 -19.57
CA ALA A 395 11.03 1.13 -18.87
C ALA A 395 12.16 0.08 -18.75
N GLY A 396 11.97 -1.11 -19.31
CA GLY A 396 12.97 -2.18 -19.33
C GLY A 396 12.95 -3.07 -18.08
N LEU A 397 11.81 -3.15 -17.40
CA LEU A 397 11.57 -4.09 -16.30
C LEU A 397 10.67 -5.22 -16.84
N PRO A 398 11.22 -6.37 -17.22
CA PRO A 398 10.43 -7.49 -17.75
C PRO A 398 9.59 -8.14 -16.64
N VAL A 399 8.49 -8.81 -17.01
CA VAL A 399 7.65 -9.56 -16.09
C VAL A 399 7.39 -10.99 -16.62
N LYS A 400 7.59 -11.97 -15.77
CA LYS A 400 7.29 -13.38 -16.05
C LYS A 400 6.15 -13.92 -15.23
N GLU A 401 5.89 -13.31 -14.07
CA GLU A 401 4.87 -13.75 -13.14
C GLU A 401 4.31 -12.55 -12.36
N ILE A 402 3.02 -12.61 -12.03
CA ILE A 402 2.37 -11.59 -11.22
C ILE A 402 1.72 -12.23 -10.00
N ARG A 403 2.08 -11.74 -8.81
CA ARG A 403 1.39 -12.03 -7.56
C ARG A 403 0.21 -11.07 -7.43
N LEU A 404 -0.99 -11.56 -7.72
CA LEU A 404 -2.21 -10.77 -7.59
C LEU A 404 -2.75 -10.86 -6.17
N THR A 405 -2.97 -9.71 -5.55
CA THR A 405 -3.48 -9.56 -4.20
C THR A 405 -4.68 -8.60 -4.17
N GLY A 406 -5.32 -8.46 -3.01
CA GLY A 406 -6.51 -7.62 -2.85
C GLY A 406 -7.81 -8.39 -2.98
N GLY A 407 -8.93 -7.67 -2.85
CA GLY A 407 -10.26 -8.28 -2.79
C GLY A 407 -10.65 -9.06 -4.04
N THR A 408 -10.30 -8.55 -5.21
CA THR A 408 -10.64 -9.16 -6.51
C THR A 408 -9.84 -10.44 -6.78
N ALA A 409 -8.65 -10.58 -6.18
CA ALA A 409 -7.82 -11.79 -6.32
C ALA A 409 -8.49 -13.06 -5.74
N LYS A 410 -9.57 -12.92 -4.97
CA LYS A 410 -10.36 -14.05 -4.47
C LYS A 410 -11.24 -14.71 -5.55
N SER A 411 -11.53 -13.99 -6.65
CA SER A 411 -12.34 -14.48 -7.77
C SER A 411 -11.44 -15.15 -8.82
N HIS A 412 -11.75 -16.40 -9.14
CA HIS A 412 -11.04 -17.11 -10.20
C HIS A 412 -11.32 -16.52 -11.59
N VAL A 413 -12.51 -15.98 -11.79
CA VAL A 413 -12.91 -15.34 -13.06
C VAL A 413 -12.09 -14.08 -13.31
N TRP A 414 -11.93 -13.26 -12.27
CA TRP A 414 -11.06 -12.07 -12.35
C TRP A 414 -9.60 -12.46 -12.60
N ASN A 415 -9.10 -13.45 -11.88
CA ASN A 415 -7.73 -13.94 -12.07
C ASN A 415 -7.49 -14.42 -13.50
N GLN A 416 -8.48 -15.10 -14.13
CA GLN A 416 -8.39 -15.52 -15.52
C GLN A 416 -8.40 -14.35 -16.50
N ILE A 417 -9.27 -13.34 -16.29
CA ILE A 417 -9.29 -12.11 -17.08
C ILE A 417 -7.94 -11.39 -16.97
N PHE A 418 -7.43 -11.23 -15.75
CA PHE A 418 -6.11 -10.60 -15.54
C PHE A 418 -4.99 -11.36 -16.25
N ALA A 419 -4.93 -12.68 -16.11
CA ALA A 419 -3.92 -13.51 -16.75
C ALA A 419 -3.94 -13.33 -18.29
N ASN A 420 -5.12 -13.37 -18.89
CA ASN A 420 -5.28 -13.27 -20.35
C ASN A 420 -5.03 -11.85 -20.88
N VAL A 421 -5.50 -10.81 -20.14
CA VAL A 421 -5.25 -9.40 -20.47
C VAL A 421 -3.78 -9.04 -20.38
N LEU A 422 -3.12 -9.48 -19.31
CA LEU A 422 -1.69 -9.18 -19.05
C LEU A 422 -0.75 -10.09 -19.82
N GLN A 423 -1.24 -11.25 -20.29
CA GLN A 423 -0.49 -12.32 -20.96
C GLN A 423 0.69 -12.82 -20.09
N VAL A 424 0.43 -12.89 -18.78
CA VAL A 424 1.38 -13.32 -17.76
C VAL A 424 0.67 -14.21 -16.75
N PRO A 425 1.28 -15.31 -16.31
CA PRO A 425 0.69 -16.14 -15.26
C PRO A 425 0.38 -15.32 -14.00
N ILE A 426 -0.83 -15.48 -13.51
CA ILE A 426 -1.26 -14.93 -12.22
C ILE A 426 -1.10 -16.02 -11.18
N VAL A 427 -0.38 -15.73 -10.12
CA VAL A 427 -0.13 -16.65 -9.02
C VAL A 427 -0.67 -16.07 -7.74
N GLY A 428 -1.63 -16.74 -7.13
CA GLY A 428 -2.15 -16.36 -5.83
C GLY A 428 -1.24 -16.85 -4.70
N VAL A 429 -1.40 -16.25 -3.53
CA VAL A 429 -0.75 -16.73 -2.29
C VAL A 429 -1.78 -17.31 -1.34
N ASP A 430 -1.34 -18.29 -0.53
CA ASP A 430 -2.19 -18.93 0.47
C ASP A 430 -2.07 -18.23 1.84
N CYS A 431 -2.14 -16.90 1.80
CA CYS A 431 -2.20 -16.06 2.98
C CYS A 431 -3.07 -14.83 2.71
N GLU A 432 -4.05 -14.60 3.57
CA GLU A 432 -4.93 -13.42 3.45
C GLU A 432 -4.29 -12.16 4.05
N GLU A 433 -3.31 -12.30 4.95
CA GLU A 433 -2.66 -11.23 5.70
C GLU A 433 -1.20 -11.06 5.25
N THR A 434 -1.02 -10.80 3.95
CA THR A 434 0.32 -10.70 3.34
C THR A 434 1.18 -9.58 3.95
N GLY A 435 0.59 -8.44 4.32
CA GLY A 435 1.31 -7.36 5.01
C GLY A 435 1.90 -7.81 6.34
N ALA A 436 1.08 -8.44 7.19
CA ALA A 436 1.53 -9.00 8.46
C ALA A 436 2.55 -10.13 8.25
N GLN A 437 2.37 -10.98 7.21
CA GLN A 437 3.31 -12.04 6.88
C GLN A 437 4.68 -11.49 6.46
N GLY A 438 4.71 -10.46 5.64
CA GLY A 438 5.95 -9.85 5.17
C GLY A 438 6.81 -9.31 6.30
N VAL A 439 6.20 -8.59 7.26
CA VAL A 439 6.97 -8.08 8.42
C VAL A 439 7.27 -9.17 9.44
N ALA A 440 6.46 -10.23 9.55
CA ALA A 440 6.80 -11.40 10.35
C ALA A 440 8.03 -12.14 9.77
N ILE A 441 8.14 -12.22 8.44
CA ILE A 441 9.33 -12.76 7.75
C ILE A 441 10.54 -11.89 8.05
N ALA A 442 10.44 -10.56 7.90
CA ALA A 442 11.55 -9.66 8.22
C ALA A 442 12.02 -9.81 9.67
N ALA A 443 11.08 -9.86 10.62
CA ALA A 443 11.39 -10.11 12.03
C ALA A 443 12.01 -11.49 12.26
N GLY A 444 11.55 -12.52 11.55
CA GLY A 444 12.10 -13.87 11.62
C GLY A 444 13.55 -13.94 11.12
N ILE A 445 13.89 -13.20 10.06
CA ILE A 445 15.28 -13.09 9.57
C ILE A 445 16.12 -12.34 10.61
N GLY A 446 15.67 -11.19 11.08
CA GLY A 446 16.39 -10.40 12.09
C GLY A 446 16.61 -11.12 13.40
N ALA A 447 15.67 -12.00 13.80
CA ALA A 447 15.79 -12.85 14.99
C ALA A 447 16.56 -14.17 14.75
N GLY A 448 17.05 -14.41 13.53
CA GLY A 448 17.81 -15.63 13.18
C GLY A 448 16.98 -16.90 13.02
N VAL A 449 15.66 -16.79 12.85
CA VAL A 449 14.75 -17.91 12.54
C VAL A 449 14.94 -18.37 11.10
N TYR A 450 15.07 -17.41 10.19
CA TYR A 450 15.40 -17.64 8.79
C TYR A 450 16.77 -17.05 8.48
N LYS A 451 17.45 -17.65 7.55
CA LYS A 451 18.79 -17.21 7.13
C LYS A 451 18.74 -15.91 6.32
N ASP A 452 17.82 -15.84 5.38
CA ASP A 452 17.57 -14.74 4.45
C ASP A 452 16.15 -14.83 3.90
N TYR A 453 15.78 -13.93 2.97
CA TYR A 453 14.45 -13.93 2.35
C TYR A 453 14.18 -15.20 1.53
N GLU A 454 15.17 -15.76 0.84
CA GLU A 454 15.01 -16.98 0.03
C GLU A 454 14.63 -18.16 0.93
N ASP A 455 15.37 -18.38 2.03
CA ASP A 455 15.08 -19.40 3.03
C ASP A 455 13.69 -19.21 3.67
N ALA A 456 13.31 -17.96 3.94
CA ALA A 456 12.00 -17.64 4.50
C ALA A 456 10.87 -17.95 3.51
N PHE A 457 11.04 -17.60 2.23
CA PHE A 457 10.01 -17.88 1.21
C PHE A 457 9.83 -19.36 0.95
N GLU A 458 10.91 -20.11 0.85
CA GLU A 458 10.84 -21.56 0.71
C GLU A 458 10.06 -22.22 1.85
N LYS A 459 10.24 -21.74 3.08
CA LYS A 459 9.62 -22.31 4.28
C LYS A 459 8.22 -21.78 4.58
N ALA A 460 8.03 -20.46 4.43
CA ALA A 460 6.87 -19.76 5.02
C ALA A 460 5.90 -19.18 4.00
N VAL A 461 6.25 -19.06 2.72
CA VAL A 461 5.33 -18.56 1.70
C VAL A 461 4.79 -19.70 0.86
N LYS A 462 3.47 -19.84 0.85
CA LYS A 462 2.79 -20.85 0.02
C LYS A 462 2.11 -20.16 -1.14
N VAL A 463 2.55 -20.48 -2.34
CA VAL A 463 1.95 -20.02 -3.58
C VAL A 463 0.95 -21.05 -4.10
N LYS A 464 -0.12 -20.57 -4.73
CA LYS A 464 -1.10 -21.40 -5.42
C LYS A 464 -0.60 -21.76 -6.82
N GLU A 465 -1.21 -22.77 -7.43
CA GLU A 465 -0.95 -23.07 -8.84
C GLU A 465 -1.23 -21.85 -9.71
N PRO A 466 -0.37 -21.55 -10.70
CA PRO A 466 -0.58 -20.45 -11.62
C PRO A 466 -1.89 -20.60 -12.40
N VAL A 467 -2.59 -19.50 -12.61
CA VAL A 467 -3.71 -19.47 -13.53
C VAL A 467 -3.19 -19.68 -14.95
N LEU A 468 -3.69 -20.71 -15.62
CA LEU A 468 -3.29 -21.06 -16.97
C LEU A 468 -3.75 -19.98 -17.96
N LEU A 469 -2.85 -19.63 -18.86
CA LEU A 469 -3.13 -18.69 -19.92
C LEU A 469 -4.01 -19.33 -21.02
N ASP A 470 -4.97 -18.57 -21.53
CA ASP A 470 -5.72 -18.93 -22.74
C ASP A 470 -5.22 -18.09 -23.91
N ASP A 471 -4.19 -18.57 -24.59
CA ASP A 471 -3.53 -17.88 -25.69
C ASP A 471 -4.49 -17.54 -26.86
N SER A 472 -5.58 -18.30 -26.99
CA SER A 472 -6.60 -18.07 -28.03
C SER A 472 -7.30 -16.73 -27.87
N THR A 473 -7.36 -16.18 -26.64
CA THR A 473 -7.99 -14.91 -26.32
C THR A 473 -7.06 -13.70 -26.49
N PHE A 474 -5.74 -13.91 -26.57
CA PHE A 474 -4.77 -12.82 -26.62
C PHE A 474 -5.01 -11.81 -27.75
N PRO A 475 -5.21 -12.22 -29.01
CA PRO A 475 -5.47 -11.27 -30.08
C PRO A 475 -6.73 -10.43 -29.88
N ILE A 476 -7.74 -11.01 -29.18
CA ILE A 476 -8.99 -10.32 -28.85
C ILE A 476 -8.72 -9.24 -27.80
N TYR A 477 -8.06 -9.59 -26.70
CA TYR A 477 -7.72 -8.63 -25.64
C TYR A 477 -6.77 -7.54 -26.12
N GLU A 478 -5.78 -7.84 -26.95
CA GLU A 478 -4.90 -6.83 -27.53
C GLU A 478 -5.68 -5.80 -28.38
N LYS A 479 -6.58 -6.29 -29.23
CA LYS A 479 -7.45 -5.41 -30.03
C LYS A 479 -8.33 -4.54 -29.13
N ARG A 480 -8.97 -5.15 -28.12
CA ARG A 480 -9.87 -4.46 -27.19
C ARG A 480 -9.09 -3.45 -26.33
N TYR A 481 -7.92 -3.81 -25.82
CA TYR A 481 -7.08 -2.90 -25.06
C TYR A 481 -6.64 -1.68 -25.89
N LYS A 482 -6.26 -1.88 -27.15
CA LYS A 482 -5.93 -0.79 -28.08
C LYS A 482 -7.12 0.15 -28.29
N GLU A 483 -8.32 -0.39 -28.46
CA GLU A 483 -9.55 0.38 -28.60
C GLU A 483 -9.89 1.14 -27.32
N TRP A 484 -9.73 0.50 -26.15
CA TRP A 484 -9.90 1.12 -24.84
C TRP A 484 -8.93 2.31 -24.65
N CYS A 485 -7.68 2.17 -25.04
CA CYS A 485 -6.70 3.27 -25.01
C CYS A 485 -7.13 4.43 -25.92
N GLN A 486 -7.63 4.14 -27.13
CA GLN A 486 -8.12 5.16 -28.08
C GLN A 486 -9.32 5.91 -27.53
N LEU A 487 -10.29 5.21 -26.92
CA LEU A 487 -11.46 5.83 -26.29
C LEU A 487 -11.04 6.80 -25.18
N ASN A 488 -10.14 6.38 -24.31
CA ASN A 488 -9.64 7.25 -23.24
C ASN A 488 -8.83 8.44 -23.77
N GLU A 489 -8.07 8.27 -24.85
CA GLU A 489 -7.34 9.38 -25.49
C GLU A 489 -8.31 10.42 -26.07
N ILE A 490 -9.38 10.01 -26.73
CA ILE A 490 -10.43 10.90 -27.22
C ILE A 490 -11.09 11.66 -26.06
N MET A 491 -11.34 10.96 -24.95
CA MET A 491 -11.96 11.56 -23.76
C MET A 491 -11.09 12.62 -23.08
N LYS A 492 -9.78 12.63 -23.27
CA LYS A 492 -8.90 13.68 -22.71
C LYS A 492 -9.33 15.08 -23.17
N THR A 493 -9.69 15.24 -24.43
CA THR A 493 -10.20 16.53 -24.94
C THR A 493 -11.43 17.01 -24.18
N TYR A 494 -12.38 16.11 -23.90
CA TYR A 494 -13.55 16.43 -23.09
C TYR A 494 -13.20 16.78 -21.64
N TRP A 495 -12.28 16.06 -21.02
CA TRP A 495 -11.85 16.32 -19.65
C TRP A 495 -11.06 17.62 -19.52
N ASP A 496 -10.26 17.98 -20.54
CA ASP A 496 -9.56 19.27 -20.62
C ASP A 496 -10.53 20.46 -20.74
N GLU A 497 -11.59 20.32 -21.52
CA GLU A 497 -12.61 21.36 -21.64
C GLU A 497 -13.36 21.59 -20.31
N LYS A 498 -13.66 20.51 -19.57
CA LYS A 498 -14.33 20.61 -18.27
C LYS A 498 -13.48 21.25 -17.18
N SER A 499 -12.16 21.26 -17.31
CA SER A 499 -11.27 21.94 -16.36
C SER A 499 -11.23 23.47 -16.52
N LYS A 500 -11.76 23.99 -17.64
CA LYS A 500 -11.74 25.43 -17.97
C LYS A 500 -13.03 26.17 -17.55
N GLY A 501 -14.01 25.48 -17.02
CA GLY A 501 -15.30 26.00 -16.56
C GLY A 501 -15.61 25.64 -15.12
#